data_17eb30cad98e62926f3b1883d9df91c7
#
_entry.id   17eb30cad98e62926f3b1883d9df91c7
#
_cell.length_a   1.000
_cell.length_b   1.000
_cell.length_c   1.000
_cell.angle_alpha   90.00
_cell.angle_beta   90.00
_cell.angle_gamma   90.00
#
_symmetry.space_group_name_H-M   'P 1'
#
loop_
_entity.id
_entity.type
_entity.pdbx_description
1 polymer ?
#
loop_
_entity_poly.entity_id
_entity_poly.type
_entity_poly.pdbx_seq_one_letter_code
_entity_poly.pdbx_strand_id
1 'polypeptide(L)'
;MSTGQTLNPLIIAIVRHKLKAVTDEMVETMTRTCFSPILNQNQDFSAVILDGEFRTVSQAERVPIHMGAMPLAVEKMAEAFAGDLNEGDVLMANDPYWGGSHLPDITLAMPFFHGGAVSFWVALRAHQGDIGGMAAGGYAAEAREIWQEGLRIPPVRIVAGGQRRTDILRLVAENSRRPGDLHGDMMAQLAAVEIGERRIGELFVRYRSDEIAGAVEAILNGGEANMRALLSTCVEGEHRGLSHMEYDRAEGGLLPIPVTVSIRNGHAVVDLSETPDQEIGRAACR
;
A
#
# COMPACT_ATOMS: atom_id res chain seq x y z
N MET A 1 -34.21 -1.14 14.12
CA MET A 1 -34.91 -0.36 13.09
C MET A 1 -34.14 0.94 12.93
N SER A 2 -33.19 0.99 12.02
CA SER A 2 -32.39 2.19 11.73
C SER A 2 -33.25 3.14 10.89
N THR A 3 -33.62 4.25 11.43
CA THR A 3 -34.22 5.36 10.69
C THR A 3 -33.19 5.82 9.67
N GLY A 4 -33.47 5.55 8.39
CA GLY A 4 -32.62 6.00 7.27
C GLY A 4 -32.53 7.52 7.22
N GLN A 5 -31.66 8.09 8.04
CA GLN A 5 -31.28 9.48 7.91
C GLN A 5 -30.41 9.56 6.65
N THR A 6 -30.96 10.15 5.60
CA THR A 6 -30.20 10.43 4.37
C THR A 6 -29.03 11.33 4.76
N LEU A 7 -27.81 10.84 4.64
CA LEU A 7 -26.62 11.61 4.99
C LEU A 7 -26.58 12.89 4.14
N ASN A 8 -26.23 14.01 4.77
CA ASN A 8 -26.13 15.29 4.07
C ASN A 8 -25.03 15.21 2.99
N PRO A 9 -25.33 15.41 1.70
CA PRO A 9 -24.35 15.36 0.62
C PRO A 9 -23.15 16.28 0.84
N LEU A 10 -23.34 17.39 1.56
CA LEU A 10 -22.25 18.30 1.92
C LEU A 10 -21.24 17.63 2.86
N ILE A 11 -21.70 16.83 3.84
CA ILE A 11 -20.80 16.09 4.74
C ILE A 11 -20.00 15.07 3.95
N ILE A 12 -20.64 14.32 3.03
CA ILE A 12 -19.92 13.36 2.16
C ILE A 12 -18.82 14.08 1.38
N ALA A 13 -19.13 15.20 0.75
CA ALA A 13 -18.16 15.99 -0.01
C ALA A 13 -17.00 16.48 0.88
N ILE A 14 -17.31 17.00 2.08
CA ILE A 14 -16.28 17.48 3.01
C ILE A 14 -15.38 16.35 3.48
N VAL A 15 -15.93 15.22 3.92
CA VAL A 15 -15.14 14.07 4.40
C VAL A 15 -14.25 13.54 3.27
N ARG A 16 -14.78 13.39 2.05
CA ARG A 16 -14.02 12.98 0.87
C ARG A 16 -12.83 13.91 0.61
N HIS A 17 -13.06 15.23 0.58
CA HIS A 17 -11.99 16.20 0.35
C HIS A 17 -10.97 16.23 1.49
N LYS A 18 -11.42 16.04 2.73
CA LYS A 18 -10.51 15.97 3.88
C LYS A 18 -9.62 14.74 3.83
N LEU A 19 -10.17 13.55 3.56
CA LEU A 19 -9.39 12.32 3.42
C LEU A 19 -8.39 12.43 2.27
N LYS A 20 -8.80 13.04 1.14
CA LYS A 20 -7.87 13.31 0.03
C LYS A 20 -6.75 14.27 0.44
N ALA A 21 -7.07 15.35 1.14
CA ALA A 21 -6.07 16.29 1.63
C ALA A 21 -5.08 15.63 2.61
N VAL A 22 -5.53 14.66 3.42
CA VAL A 22 -4.66 13.89 4.31
C VAL A 22 -3.64 13.08 3.50
N THR A 23 -4.08 12.31 2.50
CA THR A 23 -3.15 11.53 1.65
C THR A 23 -2.19 12.44 0.88
N ASP A 24 -2.63 13.61 0.42
CA ASP A 24 -1.76 14.60 -0.23
C ASP A 24 -0.72 15.18 0.73
N GLU A 25 -1.10 15.48 1.98
CA GLU A 25 -0.17 15.96 3.01
C GLU A 25 0.86 14.89 3.39
N MET A 26 0.46 13.60 3.45
CA MET A 26 1.39 12.49 3.66
C MET A 26 2.46 12.42 2.56
N VAL A 27 2.01 12.49 1.31
CA VAL A 27 2.91 12.46 0.13
C VAL A 27 3.84 13.67 0.12
N GLU A 28 3.33 14.86 0.41
CA GLU A 28 4.15 16.08 0.48
C GLU A 28 5.18 16.01 1.61
N THR A 29 4.78 15.47 2.78
CA THR A 29 5.69 15.24 3.89
C THR A 29 6.82 14.31 3.48
N MET A 30 6.50 13.16 2.87
CA MET A 30 7.49 12.21 2.37
C MET A 30 8.44 12.87 1.37
N THR A 31 7.91 13.55 0.36
CA THR A 31 8.71 14.22 -0.69
C THR A 31 9.73 15.20 -0.10
N ARG A 32 9.33 15.96 0.92
CA ARG A 32 10.19 17.00 1.52
C ARG A 32 11.21 16.47 2.53
N THR A 33 11.01 15.29 3.06
CA THR A 33 11.81 14.77 4.18
C THR A 33 12.65 13.54 3.83
N CYS A 34 12.40 12.87 2.70
CA CYS A 34 13.17 11.72 2.26
C CYS A 34 14.57 12.12 1.74
N PHE A 35 15.49 11.17 1.77
CA PHE A 35 16.91 11.38 1.49
C PHE A 35 17.32 10.84 0.12
N SER A 36 16.80 9.67 -0.25
CA SER A 36 17.22 9.00 -1.48
C SER A 36 16.63 9.65 -2.74
N PRO A 37 17.40 9.72 -3.86
CA PRO A 37 16.91 10.26 -5.13
C PRO A 37 15.68 9.55 -5.67
N ILE A 38 15.55 8.23 -5.46
CA ILE A 38 14.39 7.47 -5.93
C ILE A 38 13.10 7.95 -5.28
N LEU A 39 13.16 8.45 -4.05
CA LEU A 39 12.00 8.96 -3.35
C LEU A 39 11.78 10.46 -3.59
N ASN A 40 12.83 11.30 -3.53
CA ASN A 40 12.66 12.74 -3.65
C ASN A 40 12.53 13.23 -5.10
N GLN A 41 13.14 12.54 -6.08
CA GLN A 41 13.10 12.92 -7.50
C GLN A 41 12.09 12.09 -8.28
N ASN A 42 12.17 10.75 -8.19
CA ASN A 42 11.27 9.86 -8.93
C ASN A 42 9.92 9.67 -8.23
N GLN A 43 9.83 10.02 -6.94
CA GLN A 43 8.61 9.89 -6.13
C GLN A 43 8.05 8.46 -6.13
N ASP A 44 8.96 7.47 -6.03
CA ASP A 44 8.59 6.06 -6.03
C ASP A 44 8.04 5.61 -4.66
N PHE A 45 6.87 6.14 -4.34
CA PHE A 45 6.11 5.83 -3.15
C PHE A 45 4.63 6.19 -3.34
N SER A 46 3.76 5.64 -2.49
CA SER A 46 2.32 5.92 -2.52
C SER A 46 1.74 5.87 -1.11
N ALA A 47 0.69 6.67 -0.87
CA ALA A 47 -0.02 6.72 0.40
C ALA A 47 -1.48 6.35 0.23
N VAL A 48 -2.04 5.61 1.19
CA VAL A 48 -3.46 5.24 1.25
C VAL A 48 -4.03 5.43 2.64
N ILE A 49 -5.33 5.66 2.69
CA ILE A 49 -6.17 5.51 3.88
C ILE A 49 -7.14 4.38 3.58
N LEU A 50 -7.13 3.37 4.45
CA LEU A 50 -8.07 2.26 4.41
C LEU A 50 -9.04 2.40 5.59
N ASP A 51 -10.26 1.89 5.43
CA ASP A 51 -11.18 1.74 6.56
C ASP A 51 -10.81 0.53 7.45
N GLY A 52 -11.60 0.27 8.48
CA GLY A 52 -11.40 -0.88 9.38
C GLY A 52 -11.53 -2.25 8.72
N GLU A 53 -12.09 -2.31 7.51
CA GLU A 53 -12.24 -3.52 6.69
C GLU A 53 -11.20 -3.58 5.54
N PHE A 54 -10.15 -2.77 5.62
CA PHE A 54 -9.06 -2.67 4.63
C PHE A 54 -9.49 -2.21 3.23
N ARG A 55 -10.67 -1.58 3.08
CA ARG A 55 -11.12 -1.01 1.81
C ARG A 55 -10.48 0.37 1.61
N THR A 56 -9.98 0.65 0.40
CA THR A 56 -9.34 1.93 0.09
C THR A 56 -10.35 3.06 0.02
N VAL A 57 -10.26 4.01 0.97
CA VAL A 57 -11.16 5.17 1.06
C VAL A 57 -10.55 6.40 0.40
N SER A 58 -9.23 6.56 0.52
CA SER A 58 -8.48 7.64 -0.11
C SER A 58 -7.08 7.19 -0.48
N GLN A 59 -6.54 7.80 -1.52
CA GLN A 59 -5.19 7.50 -2.00
C GLN A 59 -4.54 8.73 -2.63
N ALA A 60 -3.20 8.79 -2.56
CA ALA A 60 -2.39 9.71 -3.34
C ALA A 60 -1.54 8.89 -4.30
N GLU A 61 -1.94 8.94 -5.56
CA GLU A 61 -1.34 8.12 -6.62
C GLU A 61 0.02 8.66 -7.03
N ARG A 62 1.02 7.79 -6.96
CA ARG A 62 2.34 7.97 -7.56
C ARG A 62 2.68 6.73 -8.38
N VAL A 63 2.67 5.55 -7.75
CA VAL A 63 2.97 4.27 -8.41
C VAL A 63 1.74 3.35 -8.28
N PRO A 64 1.05 3.04 -9.40
CA PRO A 64 -0.22 2.29 -9.37
C PRO A 64 -0.13 0.91 -8.72
N ILE A 65 0.98 0.17 -8.92
CA ILE A 65 1.16 -1.17 -8.35
C ILE A 65 1.18 -1.14 -6.81
N HIS A 66 1.70 -0.08 -6.19
CA HIS A 66 1.70 0.06 -4.74
C HIS A 66 0.27 0.07 -4.20
N MET A 67 -0.61 0.76 -4.88
CA MET A 67 -1.99 0.97 -4.44
C MET A 67 -2.82 -0.29 -4.47
N GLY A 68 -2.67 -1.10 -5.51
CA GLY A 68 -3.37 -2.36 -5.64
C GLY A 68 -2.96 -3.40 -4.58
N ALA A 69 -1.70 -3.38 -4.14
CA ALA A 69 -1.17 -4.35 -3.18
C ALA A 69 -1.25 -3.91 -1.71
N MET A 70 -1.32 -2.60 -1.41
CA MET A 70 -1.31 -2.10 -0.03
C MET A 70 -2.47 -2.60 0.84
N PRO A 71 -3.73 -2.69 0.38
CA PRO A 71 -4.82 -3.22 1.21
C PRO A 71 -4.51 -4.62 1.76
N LEU A 72 -4.09 -5.53 0.88
CA LEU A 72 -3.71 -6.90 1.29
C LEU A 72 -2.51 -6.91 2.25
N ALA A 73 -1.49 -6.08 2.00
CA ALA A 73 -0.33 -6.01 2.88
C ALA A 73 -0.69 -5.51 4.28
N VAL A 74 -1.54 -4.48 4.37
CA VAL A 74 -2.00 -3.94 5.67
C VAL A 74 -2.88 -4.96 6.41
N GLU A 75 -3.78 -5.64 5.70
CA GLU A 75 -4.59 -6.74 6.25
C GLU A 75 -3.70 -7.84 6.83
N LYS A 76 -2.70 -8.32 6.09
CA LYS A 76 -1.76 -9.34 6.54
C LYS A 76 -0.90 -8.87 7.72
N MET A 77 -0.47 -7.61 7.73
CA MET A 77 0.21 -7.04 8.90
C MET A 77 -0.71 -6.99 10.12
N ALA A 78 -1.97 -6.60 9.95
CA ALA A 78 -2.95 -6.58 11.05
C ALA A 78 -3.24 -7.98 11.58
N GLU A 79 -3.40 -8.99 10.70
CA GLU A 79 -3.56 -10.39 11.08
C GLU A 79 -2.39 -10.90 11.95
N ALA A 80 -1.15 -10.55 11.60
CA ALA A 80 0.03 -10.96 12.34
C ALA A 80 0.08 -10.41 13.79
N PHE A 81 -0.64 -9.33 14.06
CA PHE A 81 -0.76 -8.71 15.38
C PHE A 81 -2.19 -8.77 15.93
N ALA A 82 -3.02 -9.70 15.46
CA ALA A 82 -4.40 -9.83 15.92
C ALA A 82 -4.47 -10.03 17.45
N GLY A 83 -5.21 -9.15 18.13
CA GLY A 83 -5.33 -9.15 19.59
C GLY A 83 -4.17 -8.47 20.35
N ASP A 84 -3.14 -7.96 19.66
CA ASP A 84 -1.99 -7.27 20.23
C ASP A 84 -1.70 -5.90 19.58
N LEU A 85 -2.69 -5.32 18.89
CA LEU A 85 -2.59 -3.97 18.33
C LEU A 85 -3.02 -2.95 19.35
N ASN A 86 -2.22 -1.86 19.46
CA ASN A 86 -2.46 -0.77 20.39
C ASN A 86 -2.42 0.59 19.66
N GLU A 87 -3.07 1.58 20.28
CA GLU A 87 -2.97 2.97 19.84
C GLU A 87 -1.51 3.43 19.84
N GLY A 88 -1.07 4.09 18.76
CA GLY A 88 0.31 4.54 18.60
C GLY A 88 1.27 3.46 18.08
N ASP A 89 0.79 2.26 17.72
CA ASP A 89 1.62 1.25 17.06
C ASP A 89 1.84 1.64 15.58
N VAL A 90 3.04 1.34 15.07
CA VAL A 90 3.33 1.36 13.62
C VAL A 90 3.97 0.04 13.24
N LEU A 91 3.38 -0.59 12.24
CA LEU A 91 3.83 -1.84 11.65
C LEU A 91 4.67 -1.58 10.41
N MET A 92 5.62 -2.47 10.14
CA MET A 92 6.48 -2.45 8.94
C MET A 92 6.56 -3.85 8.34
N ALA A 93 6.52 -3.95 7.01
CA ALA A 93 6.81 -5.16 6.26
C ALA A 93 7.26 -4.82 4.83
N ASN A 94 8.01 -5.74 4.20
CA ASN A 94 8.31 -5.67 2.76
C ASN A 94 8.14 -7.02 2.05
N ASP A 95 7.91 -8.08 2.80
CA ASP A 95 7.89 -9.45 2.29
C ASP A 95 6.71 -9.67 1.32
N PRO A 96 6.95 -10.08 0.05
CA PRO A 96 5.90 -10.36 -0.92
C PRO A 96 4.89 -11.42 -0.46
N TYR A 97 5.30 -12.38 0.36
CA TYR A 97 4.42 -13.41 0.90
C TYR A 97 3.48 -12.90 1.99
N TRP A 98 3.68 -11.66 2.45
CA TRP A 98 2.80 -10.91 3.35
C TRP A 98 2.11 -9.74 2.64
N GLY A 99 1.90 -9.84 1.32
CA GLY A 99 1.23 -8.80 0.54
C GLY A 99 2.14 -7.67 0.05
N GLY A 100 3.45 -7.82 0.20
CA GLY A 100 4.43 -6.92 -0.43
C GLY A 100 4.45 -7.07 -1.95
N SER A 101 5.04 -6.11 -2.66
CA SER A 101 5.28 -6.17 -4.10
C SER A 101 6.64 -6.80 -4.39
N HIS A 102 7.72 -6.21 -3.90
CA HIS A 102 9.08 -6.74 -3.91
C HIS A 102 9.85 -6.19 -2.69
N LEU A 103 11.01 -6.80 -2.37
CA LEU A 103 11.70 -6.47 -1.13
C LEU A 103 12.11 -4.99 -0.96
N PRO A 104 12.48 -4.23 -2.01
CA PRO A 104 12.76 -2.81 -1.86
C PRO A 104 11.56 -1.97 -1.39
N ASP A 105 10.33 -2.45 -1.59
CA ASP A 105 9.11 -1.72 -1.24
C ASP A 105 8.74 -1.91 0.24
N ILE A 106 9.27 -1.08 1.12
CA ILE A 106 8.88 -1.08 2.53
C ILE A 106 7.51 -0.42 2.69
N THR A 107 6.59 -1.14 3.33
CA THR A 107 5.28 -0.62 3.72
C THR A 107 5.26 -0.33 5.22
N LEU A 108 4.86 0.88 5.60
CA LEU A 108 4.47 1.24 6.97
C LEU A 108 2.96 1.35 7.04
N ALA A 109 2.37 0.84 8.14
CA ALA A 109 0.95 0.93 8.42
C ALA A 109 0.71 1.31 9.88
N MET A 110 -0.13 2.32 10.10
CA MET A 110 -0.51 2.83 11.41
C MET A 110 -2.02 2.74 11.60
N PRO A 111 -2.52 2.01 12.61
CA PRO A 111 -3.94 1.95 12.92
C PRO A 111 -4.40 3.24 13.61
N PHE A 112 -5.55 3.76 13.21
CA PHE A 112 -6.27 4.78 13.94
C PHE A 112 -7.42 4.16 14.72
N PHE A 113 -7.37 4.29 16.05
CA PHE A 113 -8.38 3.77 16.95
C PHE A 113 -9.45 4.81 17.27
N HIS A 114 -10.71 4.39 17.23
CA HIS A 114 -11.83 5.17 17.71
C HIS A 114 -12.85 4.27 18.38
N GLY A 115 -13.32 4.65 19.58
CA GLY A 115 -14.29 3.84 20.33
C GLY A 115 -13.78 2.44 20.72
N GLY A 116 -12.47 2.25 20.84
CA GLY A 116 -11.83 0.98 21.23
C GLY A 116 -11.62 -0.01 20.07
N ALA A 117 -11.89 0.38 18.84
CA ALA A 117 -11.65 -0.42 17.64
C ALA A 117 -10.86 0.35 16.60
N VAL A 118 -10.16 -0.35 15.71
CA VAL A 118 -9.49 0.26 14.55
C VAL A 118 -10.56 0.72 13.56
N SER A 119 -10.64 2.03 13.35
CA SER A 119 -11.59 2.65 12.41
C SER A 119 -10.96 2.94 11.05
N PHE A 120 -9.66 3.25 11.03
CA PHE A 120 -8.90 3.48 9.81
C PHE A 120 -7.49 2.91 9.93
N TRP A 121 -6.88 2.68 8.77
CA TRP A 121 -5.46 2.45 8.62
C TRP A 121 -4.86 3.52 7.73
N VAL A 122 -3.73 4.05 8.15
CA VAL A 122 -2.91 4.96 7.36
C VAL A 122 -1.68 4.19 6.91
N ALA A 123 -1.45 4.09 5.61
CA ALA A 123 -0.31 3.34 5.12
C ALA A 123 0.46 4.11 4.03
N LEU A 124 1.76 3.92 3.99
CA LEU A 124 2.66 4.44 2.99
C LEU A 124 3.65 3.34 2.59
N ARG A 125 3.77 3.09 1.29
CA ARG A 125 4.76 2.21 0.68
C ARG A 125 5.77 3.04 -0.07
N ALA A 126 7.07 2.74 0.11
CA ALA A 126 8.16 3.44 -0.55
C ALA A 126 9.25 2.48 -0.99
N HIS A 127 9.72 2.66 -2.23
CA HIS A 127 10.83 1.92 -2.80
C HIS A 127 12.17 2.41 -2.22
N GLN A 128 12.84 1.57 -1.47
CA GLN A 128 14.12 1.91 -0.86
C GLN A 128 15.27 1.78 -1.87
N GLY A 129 16.19 2.73 -1.84
CA GLY A 129 17.31 2.76 -2.79
C GLY A 129 18.30 1.60 -2.66
N ASP A 130 18.40 0.98 -1.49
CA ASP A 130 19.18 -0.25 -1.24
C ASP A 130 18.68 -0.93 0.03
N ILE A 131 18.38 -2.21 -0.08
CA ILE A 131 17.91 -3.04 1.03
C ILE A 131 18.80 -4.28 1.24
N GLY A 132 20.06 -4.20 0.82
CA GLY A 132 21.00 -5.34 0.86
C GLY A 132 20.82 -6.26 -0.35
N GLY A 133 21.04 -7.55 -0.14
CA GLY A 133 21.02 -8.54 -1.21
C GLY A 133 22.35 -8.61 -1.99
N MET A 134 22.37 -9.40 -3.08
CA MET A 134 23.59 -9.64 -3.86
C MET A 134 23.97 -8.47 -4.78
N ALA A 135 23.00 -7.65 -5.19
CA ALA A 135 23.21 -6.50 -6.06
C ALA A 135 22.84 -5.21 -5.36
N ALA A 136 23.59 -4.12 -5.64
CA ALA A 136 23.22 -2.78 -5.17
C ALA A 136 21.95 -2.30 -5.89
N GLY A 137 21.08 -1.55 -5.20
CA GLY A 137 19.87 -0.98 -5.79
C GLY A 137 18.67 -1.96 -5.84
N GLY A 138 18.77 -3.15 -5.23
CA GLY A 138 17.63 -4.06 -5.06
C GLY A 138 17.17 -4.81 -6.31
N TYR A 139 17.87 -4.68 -7.44
CA TYR A 139 17.57 -5.41 -8.69
C TYR A 139 18.65 -6.45 -8.96
N ALA A 140 18.43 -7.69 -8.52
CA ALA A 140 19.33 -8.81 -8.70
C ALA A 140 18.77 -9.74 -9.78
N ALA A 141 19.00 -9.42 -11.07
CA ALA A 141 18.49 -10.20 -12.21
C ALA A 141 18.96 -11.68 -12.20
N GLU A 142 20.12 -11.96 -11.58
CA GLU A 142 20.69 -13.30 -11.44
C GLU A 142 20.25 -14.02 -10.16
N ALA A 143 19.44 -13.39 -9.30
CA ALA A 143 18.96 -14.00 -8.07
C ALA A 143 18.17 -15.29 -8.37
N ARG A 144 18.39 -16.32 -7.54
CA ARG A 144 17.68 -17.60 -7.58
C ARG A 144 16.89 -17.87 -6.31
N GLU A 145 17.14 -17.07 -5.29
CA GLU A 145 16.50 -17.16 -3.99
C GLU A 145 16.18 -15.74 -3.50
N ILE A 146 15.05 -15.57 -2.85
CA ILE A 146 14.57 -14.26 -2.37
C ILE A 146 15.59 -13.54 -1.46
N TRP A 147 16.39 -14.29 -0.70
CA TRP A 147 17.44 -13.72 0.17
C TRP A 147 18.57 -13.04 -0.60
N GLN A 148 18.74 -13.38 -1.87
CA GLN A 148 19.69 -12.70 -2.76
C GLN A 148 19.17 -11.33 -3.24
N GLU A 149 17.86 -11.11 -3.21
CA GLU A 149 17.23 -9.86 -3.63
C GLU A 149 17.31 -8.76 -2.56
N GLY A 150 17.39 -9.13 -1.27
CA GLY A 150 17.48 -8.17 -0.19
C GLY A 150 17.06 -8.70 1.18
N LEU A 151 17.04 -7.81 2.16
CA LEU A 151 16.55 -8.10 3.49
C LEU A 151 15.03 -8.34 3.46
N ARG A 152 14.60 -9.53 3.84
CA ARG A 152 13.22 -9.91 3.97
C ARG A 152 12.69 -9.55 5.35
N ILE A 153 11.71 -8.64 5.43
CA ILE A 153 11.11 -8.14 6.65
C ILE A 153 9.66 -8.62 6.72
N PRO A 154 9.36 -9.64 7.57
CA PRO A 154 8.00 -10.02 7.88
C PRO A 154 7.31 -8.89 8.66
N PRO A 155 5.99 -8.95 8.93
CA PRO A 155 5.35 -7.95 9.78
C PRO A 155 6.05 -7.79 11.11
N VAL A 156 6.59 -6.59 11.38
CA VAL A 156 7.26 -6.20 12.62
C VAL A 156 6.70 -4.87 13.12
N ARG A 157 6.68 -4.69 14.44
CA ARG A 157 6.27 -3.44 15.07
C ARG A 157 7.48 -2.54 15.27
N ILE A 158 7.55 -1.41 14.56
CA ILE A 158 8.65 -0.44 14.66
C ILE A 158 8.37 0.71 15.63
N VAL A 159 7.09 0.92 15.97
CA VAL A 159 6.65 1.78 17.08
C VAL A 159 5.67 0.98 17.91
N ALA A 160 5.85 0.91 19.21
CA ALA A 160 5.00 0.20 20.16
C ALA A 160 4.39 1.21 21.13
N GLY A 161 3.08 1.44 21.04
CA GLY A 161 2.39 2.41 21.92
C GLY A 161 3.05 3.80 21.90
N GLY A 162 3.46 4.30 20.76
CA GLY A 162 4.16 5.58 20.59
C GLY A 162 5.67 5.52 20.86
N GLN A 163 6.24 4.39 21.30
CA GLN A 163 7.66 4.23 21.58
C GLN A 163 8.39 3.58 20.40
N ARG A 164 9.34 4.28 19.80
CA ARG A 164 10.13 3.80 18.66
C ARG A 164 11.04 2.62 19.05
N ARG A 165 11.00 1.56 18.26
CA ARG A 165 11.88 0.38 18.34
C ARG A 165 13.17 0.67 17.56
N THR A 166 14.05 1.45 18.17
CA THR A 166 15.32 1.88 17.56
C THR A 166 16.24 0.72 17.25
N ASP A 167 16.12 -0.38 17.98
CA ASP A 167 16.82 -1.65 17.73
C ASP A 167 16.43 -2.25 16.36
N ILE A 168 15.14 -2.31 16.05
CA ILE A 168 14.63 -2.84 14.76
C ILE A 168 14.99 -1.90 13.61
N LEU A 169 14.74 -0.59 13.78
CA LEU A 169 15.08 0.41 12.76
C LEU A 169 16.58 0.39 12.42
N ARG A 170 17.44 0.26 13.42
CA ARG A 170 18.88 0.11 13.24
C ARG A 170 19.23 -1.19 12.54
N LEU A 171 18.62 -2.31 12.96
CA LEU A 171 18.84 -3.60 12.32
C LEU A 171 18.57 -3.54 10.80
N VAL A 172 17.44 -2.93 10.41
CA VAL A 172 17.08 -2.79 9.00
C VAL A 172 18.07 -1.88 8.27
N ALA A 173 18.39 -0.71 8.83
CA ALA A 173 19.30 0.24 8.21
C ALA A 173 20.70 -0.33 7.97
N GLU A 174 21.28 -1.03 8.94
CA GLU A 174 22.63 -1.62 8.87
C GLU A 174 22.75 -2.78 7.87
N ASN A 175 21.62 -3.32 7.37
CA ASN A 175 21.62 -4.32 6.30
C ASN A 175 21.65 -3.68 4.89
N SER A 176 21.64 -2.36 4.78
CA SER A 176 21.82 -1.60 3.54
C SER A 176 23.28 -1.17 3.35
N ARG A 177 23.71 -1.02 2.10
CA ARG A 177 24.99 -0.37 1.77
C ARG A 177 24.97 1.14 2.02
N ARG A 178 23.77 1.71 2.22
CA ARG A 178 23.53 3.13 2.48
C ARG A 178 22.68 3.32 3.74
N PRO A 179 23.19 2.91 4.92
CA PRO A 179 22.39 2.85 6.14
C PRO A 179 21.81 4.21 6.57
N GLY A 180 22.54 5.32 6.32
CA GLY A 180 22.06 6.66 6.62
C GLY A 180 20.85 7.07 5.79
N ASP A 181 20.88 6.79 4.49
CA ASP A 181 19.77 7.11 3.58
C ASP A 181 18.55 6.26 3.92
N LEU A 182 18.72 4.94 4.07
CA LEU A 182 17.61 4.04 4.42
C LEU A 182 16.98 4.42 5.76
N HIS A 183 17.79 4.74 6.77
CA HIS A 183 17.27 5.22 8.05
C HIS A 183 16.48 6.52 7.89
N GLY A 184 17.03 7.50 7.16
CA GLY A 184 16.36 8.78 6.89
C GLY A 184 15.03 8.59 6.15
N ASP A 185 15.00 7.73 5.13
CA ASP A 185 13.80 7.43 4.36
C ASP A 185 12.72 6.72 5.19
N MET A 186 13.10 5.77 6.05
CA MET A 186 12.16 5.17 7.02
C MET A 186 11.60 6.20 8.01
N MET A 187 12.42 7.17 8.46
CA MET A 187 11.94 8.24 9.33
C MET A 187 10.98 9.18 8.60
N ALA A 188 11.22 9.47 7.32
CA ALA A 188 10.31 10.24 6.47
C ALA A 188 8.96 9.53 6.28
N GLN A 189 8.98 8.20 6.02
CA GLN A 189 7.77 7.39 5.95
C GLN A 189 7.00 7.42 7.28
N LEU A 190 7.71 7.26 8.41
CA LEU A 190 7.10 7.29 9.74
C LEU A 190 6.43 8.63 10.01
N ALA A 191 7.10 9.74 9.72
CA ALA A 191 6.52 11.07 9.87
C ALA A 191 5.26 11.26 9.00
N ALA A 192 5.25 10.70 7.79
CA ALA A 192 4.10 10.79 6.90
C ALA A 192 2.89 10.00 7.42
N VAL A 193 3.07 8.79 7.96
CA VAL A 193 1.93 8.03 8.54
C VAL A 193 1.45 8.63 9.86
N GLU A 194 2.36 9.16 10.71
CA GLU A 194 2.00 9.88 11.94
C GLU A 194 1.18 11.15 11.65
N ILE A 195 1.51 11.90 10.58
CA ILE A 195 0.71 13.04 10.13
C ILE A 195 -0.67 12.57 9.66
N GLY A 196 -0.73 11.52 8.87
CA GLY A 196 -1.99 10.98 8.37
C GLY A 196 -2.94 10.56 9.48
N GLU A 197 -2.43 9.82 10.48
CA GLU A 197 -3.20 9.39 11.65
C GLU A 197 -3.74 10.59 12.46
N ARG A 198 -2.90 11.56 12.75
CA ARG A 198 -3.29 12.78 13.48
C ARG A 198 -4.39 13.55 12.72
N ARG A 199 -4.29 13.68 11.39
CA ARG A 199 -5.30 14.38 10.57
C ARG A 199 -6.62 13.63 10.52
N ILE A 200 -6.60 12.30 10.54
CA ILE A 200 -7.82 11.51 10.71
C ILE A 200 -8.44 11.79 12.07
N GLY A 201 -7.66 11.84 13.14
CA GLY A 201 -8.16 12.22 14.48
C GLY A 201 -8.88 13.58 14.50
N GLU A 202 -8.37 14.57 13.77
CA GLU A 202 -9.03 15.89 13.65
C GLU A 202 -10.41 15.82 12.99
N LEU A 203 -10.69 14.81 12.14
CA LEU A 203 -12.03 14.60 11.58
C LEU A 203 -13.01 14.18 12.68
N PHE A 204 -12.60 13.25 13.56
CA PHE A 204 -13.43 12.76 14.65
C PHE A 204 -13.70 13.80 15.76
N VAL A 205 -12.86 14.84 15.83
CA VAL A 205 -13.14 16.01 16.70
C VAL A 205 -14.25 16.90 16.13
N ARG A 206 -14.38 16.95 14.79
CA ARG A 206 -15.30 17.90 14.11
C ARG A 206 -16.61 17.28 13.65
N TYR A 207 -16.60 15.98 13.37
CA TYR A 207 -17.76 15.26 12.82
C TYR A 207 -18.07 14.06 13.68
N ARG A 208 -19.32 13.68 13.71
CA ARG A 208 -19.78 12.49 14.45
C ARG A 208 -19.29 11.23 13.74
N SER A 209 -19.06 10.17 14.51
CA SER A 209 -18.58 8.89 13.97
C SER A 209 -19.54 8.29 12.94
N ASP A 210 -20.85 8.42 13.14
CA ASP A 210 -21.85 7.93 12.20
C ASP A 210 -21.89 8.75 10.89
N GLU A 211 -21.59 10.04 10.94
CA GLU A 211 -21.44 10.89 9.75
C GLU A 211 -20.20 10.49 8.94
N ILE A 212 -19.08 10.25 9.61
CA ILE A 212 -17.85 9.80 8.96
C ILE A 212 -18.06 8.41 8.33
N ALA A 213 -18.59 7.45 9.08
CA ALA A 213 -18.86 6.10 8.58
C ALA A 213 -19.79 6.10 7.37
N GLY A 214 -20.89 6.85 7.44
CA GLY A 214 -21.83 7.00 6.32
C GLY A 214 -21.21 7.69 5.11
N ALA A 215 -20.31 8.66 5.32
CA ALA A 215 -19.57 9.30 4.22
C ALA A 215 -18.59 8.32 3.56
N VAL A 216 -17.88 7.49 4.33
CA VAL A 216 -16.99 6.43 3.82
C VAL A 216 -17.77 5.45 2.94
N GLU A 217 -18.91 4.93 3.42
CA GLU A 217 -19.76 4.05 2.62
C GLU A 217 -20.26 4.72 1.34
N ALA A 218 -20.65 5.98 1.40
CA ALA A 218 -21.08 6.73 0.22
C ALA A 218 -19.93 6.92 -0.81
N ILE A 219 -18.70 7.12 -0.34
CA ILE A 219 -17.51 7.23 -1.20
C ILE A 219 -17.23 5.91 -1.90
N LEU A 220 -17.24 4.80 -1.18
CA LEU A 220 -16.99 3.45 -1.72
C LEU A 220 -18.09 3.04 -2.72
N ASN A 221 -19.35 3.21 -2.36
CA ASN A 221 -20.50 2.92 -3.23
C ASN A 221 -20.47 3.79 -4.51
N GLY A 222 -20.07 5.06 -4.37
CA GLY A 222 -19.89 5.95 -5.52
C GLY A 222 -18.78 5.49 -6.45
N GLY A 223 -17.65 5.01 -5.90
CA GLY A 223 -16.55 4.42 -6.68
C GLY A 223 -17.00 3.18 -7.46
N GLU A 224 -17.71 2.27 -6.80
CA GLU A 224 -18.26 1.07 -7.43
C GLU A 224 -19.25 1.44 -8.54
N ALA A 225 -20.19 2.34 -8.27
CA ALA A 225 -21.18 2.76 -9.26
C ALA A 225 -20.53 3.38 -10.50
N ASN A 226 -19.50 4.22 -10.31
CA ASN A 226 -18.75 4.81 -11.42
C ASN A 226 -18.02 3.76 -12.25
N MET A 227 -17.38 2.78 -11.61
CA MET A 227 -16.69 1.69 -12.32
C MET A 227 -17.67 0.83 -13.10
N ARG A 228 -18.82 0.46 -12.49
CA ARG A 228 -19.87 -0.30 -13.18
C ARG A 228 -20.43 0.46 -14.37
N ALA A 229 -20.66 1.76 -14.24
CA ALA A 229 -21.11 2.61 -15.34
C ALA A 229 -20.07 2.63 -16.48
N LEU A 230 -18.78 2.76 -16.15
CA LEU A 230 -17.71 2.70 -17.15
C LEU A 230 -17.66 1.34 -17.86
N LEU A 231 -17.67 0.23 -17.12
CA LEU A 231 -17.63 -1.12 -17.67
C LEU A 231 -18.86 -1.42 -18.55
N SER A 232 -20.01 -0.83 -18.26
CA SER A 232 -21.21 -0.96 -19.08
C SER A 232 -21.10 -0.27 -20.45
N THR A 233 -20.10 0.59 -20.66
CA THR A 233 -19.80 1.20 -21.96
C THR A 233 -18.79 0.39 -22.77
N CYS A 234 -18.15 -0.59 -22.16
CA CYS A 234 -17.18 -1.46 -22.83
C CYS A 234 -17.89 -2.56 -23.65
N VAL A 235 -17.19 -3.08 -24.64
CA VAL A 235 -17.69 -4.22 -25.43
C VAL A 235 -17.74 -5.45 -24.54
N GLU A 236 -18.93 -6.05 -24.40
CA GLU A 236 -19.08 -7.30 -23.65
C GLU A 236 -18.43 -8.48 -24.40
N GLY A 237 -17.88 -9.40 -23.64
CA GLY A 237 -17.25 -10.61 -24.18
C GLY A 237 -15.95 -10.97 -23.47
N GLU A 238 -15.23 -11.89 -24.06
CA GLU A 238 -13.87 -12.27 -23.66
C GLU A 238 -12.85 -11.59 -24.57
N HIS A 239 -11.90 -10.91 -23.93
CA HIS A 239 -10.80 -10.22 -24.61
C HIS A 239 -9.50 -10.84 -24.15
N ARG A 240 -8.71 -11.36 -25.09
CA ARG A 240 -7.43 -12.00 -24.79
C ARG A 240 -6.27 -11.11 -25.17
N GLY A 241 -5.31 -11.01 -24.27
CA GLY A 241 -4.04 -10.33 -24.49
C GLY A 241 -2.87 -11.27 -24.18
N LEU A 242 -1.74 -11.01 -24.83
CA LEU A 242 -0.49 -11.70 -24.56
C LEU A 242 0.62 -10.66 -24.51
N SER A 243 1.32 -10.60 -23.38
CA SER A 243 2.58 -9.87 -23.22
C SER A 243 3.71 -10.84 -22.97
N HIS A 244 4.94 -10.37 -23.04
CA HIS A 244 6.10 -11.17 -22.74
C HIS A 244 7.03 -10.38 -21.84
N MET A 245 7.63 -11.09 -20.86
CA MET A 245 8.74 -10.57 -20.08
C MET A 245 10.03 -11.20 -20.62
N GLU A 246 11.05 -10.37 -20.84
CA GLU A 246 12.38 -10.87 -21.22
C GLU A 246 12.99 -11.68 -20.07
N TYR A 247 13.46 -12.88 -20.39
CA TYR A 247 14.02 -13.82 -19.45
C TYR A 247 15.49 -14.03 -19.79
N ASP A 248 16.36 -13.46 -18.97
CA ASP A 248 17.80 -13.45 -19.21
C ASP A 248 18.52 -14.56 -18.39
N ARG A 249 18.02 -15.80 -18.48
CA ARG A 249 18.83 -16.96 -18.07
C ARG A 249 19.62 -17.49 -19.26
N ALA A 250 20.69 -18.25 -18.99
CA ALA A 250 21.64 -18.77 -19.98
C ALA A 250 21.02 -19.50 -21.19
N GLU A 251 19.74 -19.82 -21.15
CA GLU A 251 18.98 -20.44 -22.22
C GLU A 251 18.14 -19.45 -23.03
N GLY A 252 18.12 -18.19 -22.65
CA GLY A 252 17.41 -17.07 -23.28
C GLY A 252 15.95 -17.40 -23.65
N GLY A 253 14.98 -16.58 -23.21
CA GLY A 253 13.60 -16.84 -23.54
C GLY A 253 12.69 -15.67 -23.20
N LEU A 254 11.50 -15.67 -23.80
CA LEU A 254 10.42 -14.77 -23.43
C LEU A 254 9.46 -15.53 -22.52
N LEU A 255 9.21 -14.99 -21.33
CA LEU A 255 8.20 -15.52 -20.43
C LEU A 255 6.82 -14.97 -20.89
N PRO A 256 5.89 -15.80 -21.38
CA PRO A 256 4.59 -15.33 -21.80
C PRO A 256 3.73 -14.96 -20.59
N ILE A 257 3.01 -13.86 -20.70
CA ILE A 257 2.02 -13.40 -19.71
C ILE A 257 0.68 -13.29 -20.43
N PRO A 258 -0.04 -14.40 -20.56
CA PRO A 258 -1.39 -14.37 -21.12
C PRO A 258 -2.36 -13.77 -20.11
N VAL A 259 -3.35 -13.03 -20.61
CA VAL A 259 -4.44 -12.49 -19.83
C VAL A 259 -5.75 -12.63 -20.58
N THR A 260 -6.78 -13.06 -19.88
CA THR A 260 -8.16 -13.04 -20.38
C THR A 260 -8.99 -12.08 -19.54
N VAL A 261 -9.63 -11.10 -20.18
CA VAL A 261 -10.54 -10.16 -19.53
C VAL A 261 -11.95 -10.44 -20.02
N SER A 262 -12.82 -10.85 -19.11
CA SER A 262 -14.25 -11.06 -19.38
C SER A 262 -15.06 -9.90 -18.86
N ILE A 263 -15.81 -9.22 -19.75
CA ILE A 263 -16.69 -8.10 -19.38
C ILE A 263 -18.14 -8.52 -19.62
N ARG A 264 -18.96 -8.46 -18.56
CA ARG A 264 -20.41 -8.78 -18.65
C ARG A 264 -21.20 -8.00 -17.60
N ASN A 265 -22.30 -7.37 -18.02
CA ASN A 265 -23.24 -6.68 -17.13
C ASN A 265 -22.56 -5.68 -16.16
N GLY A 266 -21.61 -4.90 -16.64
CA GLY A 266 -20.86 -3.94 -15.79
C GLY A 266 -19.90 -4.58 -14.79
N HIS A 267 -19.53 -5.85 -15.00
CA HIS A 267 -18.50 -6.56 -14.25
C HIS A 267 -17.33 -6.91 -15.16
N ALA A 268 -16.13 -6.89 -14.61
CA ALA A 268 -14.93 -7.38 -15.27
C ALA A 268 -14.26 -8.45 -14.41
N VAL A 269 -13.82 -9.53 -15.07
CA VAL A 269 -12.97 -10.56 -14.48
C VAL A 269 -11.66 -10.59 -15.27
N VAL A 270 -10.55 -10.43 -14.58
CA VAL A 270 -9.20 -10.56 -15.15
C VAL A 270 -8.65 -11.92 -14.72
N ASP A 271 -8.44 -12.78 -15.68
CA ASP A 271 -7.91 -14.13 -15.48
C ASP A 271 -6.46 -14.20 -15.95
N LEU A 272 -5.57 -14.53 -15.01
CA LEU A 272 -4.13 -14.72 -15.19
C LEU A 272 -3.72 -16.17 -14.91
N SER A 273 -4.65 -17.10 -14.84
CA SER A 273 -4.40 -18.51 -14.46
C SER A 273 -3.49 -19.25 -15.43
N GLU A 274 -3.40 -18.81 -16.68
CA GLU A 274 -2.50 -19.34 -17.70
C GLU A 274 -1.06 -18.79 -17.60
N THR A 275 -0.79 -17.86 -16.66
CA THR A 275 0.55 -17.30 -16.45
C THR A 275 1.46 -18.37 -15.87
N PRO A 276 2.73 -18.52 -16.34
CA PRO A 276 3.69 -19.45 -15.78
C PRO A 276 3.95 -19.25 -14.28
N ASP A 277 4.54 -20.26 -13.65
CA ASP A 277 4.97 -20.21 -12.27
C ASP A 277 5.94 -19.04 -12.02
N GLN A 278 5.97 -18.59 -10.76
CA GLN A 278 6.84 -17.50 -10.34
C GLN A 278 8.31 -17.84 -10.54
N GLU A 279 9.04 -16.90 -11.16
CA GLU A 279 10.50 -16.95 -11.29
C GLU A 279 11.15 -15.92 -10.39
N ILE A 280 12.10 -16.32 -9.56
CA ILE A 280 12.86 -15.44 -8.65
C ILE A 280 13.88 -14.61 -9.44
N GLY A 281 14.18 -13.41 -8.97
CA GLY A 281 15.02 -12.43 -9.65
C GLY A 281 14.23 -11.50 -10.59
N ARG A 282 12.95 -11.82 -10.85
CA ARG A 282 12.02 -11.01 -11.64
C ARG A 282 10.61 -11.02 -11.07
N ALA A 283 10.44 -11.58 -9.89
CA ALA A 283 9.15 -11.70 -9.21
C ALA A 283 8.57 -10.35 -8.75
N ALA A 284 9.35 -9.29 -8.85
CA ALA A 284 8.95 -7.93 -8.51
C ALA A 284 7.77 -7.38 -9.32
N CYS A 285 7.33 -8.10 -10.36
CA CYS A 285 6.33 -7.59 -11.31
C CYS A 285 5.04 -8.42 -11.34
N ARG A 286 4.68 -9.08 -10.27
CA ARG A 286 3.38 -9.75 -10.18
C ARG A 286 2.28 -8.84 -9.71
#